data_c9ca24cf6769b0aefddb40b6031e7402
#
_entry.id   c9ca24cf6769b0aefddb40b6031e7402
#
_cell.length_a   1.000
_cell.length_b   1.000
_cell.length_c   1.000
_cell.angle_alpha   90.00
_cell.angle_beta   90.00
_cell.angle_gamma   90.00
#
_symmetry.space_group_name_H-M   'P 1'
#
loop_
_entity.id
_entity.type
_entity.pdbx_description
1 polymer ?
#
loop_
_entity_poly.entity_id
_entity_poly.type
_entity_poly.pdbx_seq_one_letter_code
_entity_poly.pdbx_strand_id
1 'polypeptide(L)'
;MSATPIAVPSPAPLDPERSELLARLVDGLDPAALQWVSGFAAGVAHERAQTGRGATLPAAVAAPAARAEAPARLAVVYGSQTGNGKRLAERLGRAAEAAGLAVRVSAAGAYPLKDLAKERLLVVVMSTHGDGDPPDDARGFLEFLASRRAPKLEQLAYSVLALGDSSYPKFCETGRVVDERLAALGARRLV
;
A
#
# COMPACT_ATOMS: atom_id res chain seq x y z
N MET A 1 -9.53 54.51 -13.20
CA MET A 1 -9.97 53.23 -12.57
C MET A 1 -8.73 52.45 -12.23
N SER A 2 -8.27 52.54 -10.96
CA SER A 2 -7.03 51.93 -10.50
C SER A 2 -7.33 50.49 -10.08
N ALA A 3 -6.69 49.52 -10.75
CA ALA A 3 -6.76 48.11 -10.38
C ALA A 3 -5.91 47.89 -9.13
N THR A 4 -6.53 47.46 -8.04
CA THR A 4 -5.86 47.04 -6.83
C THR A 4 -5.13 45.71 -7.10
N PRO A 5 -3.81 45.59 -6.82
CA PRO A 5 -3.12 44.33 -7.01
C PRO A 5 -3.62 43.32 -5.98
N ILE A 6 -4.03 42.15 -6.48
CA ILE A 6 -4.39 41.00 -5.65
C ILE A 6 -3.09 40.57 -4.94
N ALA A 7 -3.04 40.70 -3.62
CA ALA A 7 -1.93 40.17 -2.81
C ALA A 7 -1.96 38.66 -2.84
N VAL A 8 -0.99 38.06 -3.51
CA VAL A 8 -0.73 36.62 -3.45
C VAL A 8 -0.20 36.33 -2.03
N PRO A 9 -0.87 35.49 -1.22
CA PRO A 9 -0.35 35.14 0.09
C PRO A 9 1.00 34.46 -0.09
N SER A 10 2.05 35.03 0.51
CA SER A 10 3.37 34.42 0.56
C SER A 10 3.26 33.07 1.28
N PRO A 11 3.79 31.99 0.74
CA PRO A 11 3.80 30.72 1.45
C PRO A 11 4.55 30.91 2.78
N ALA A 12 4.01 30.35 3.86
CA ALA A 12 4.67 30.42 5.16
C ALA A 12 6.10 29.87 5.03
N PRO A 13 7.14 30.62 5.45
CA PRO A 13 8.51 30.17 5.30
C PRO A 13 8.71 28.88 6.11
N LEU A 14 9.40 27.90 5.49
CA LEU A 14 9.87 26.72 6.20
C LEU A 14 10.88 27.17 7.28
N ASP A 15 10.93 26.45 8.39
CA ASP A 15 12.00 26.65 9.35
C ASP A 15 13.38 26.36 8.71
N PRO A 16 14.48 26.91 9.26
CA PRO A 16 15.81 26.81 8.65
C PRO A 16 16.25 25.36 8.40
N GLU A 17 15.96 24.45 9.34
CA GLU A 17 16.34 23.04 9.25
C GLU A 17 15.63 22.34 8.11
N ARG A 18 14.32 22.56 7.95
CA ARG A 18 13.53 22.00 6.83
C ARG A 18 13.91 22.60 5.49
N SER A 19 14.26 23.89 5.48
CA SER A 19 14.74 24.55 4.26
C SER A 19 16.06 23.94 3.78
N GLU A 20 16.99 23.65 4.70
CA GLU A 20 18.26 23.00 4.37
C GLU A 20 18.06 21.56 3.89
N LEU A 21 17.17 20.79 4.52
CA LEU A 21 16.80 19.44 4.08
C LEU A 21 16.19 19.45 2.68
N LEU A 22 15.30 20.41 2.40
CA LEU A 22 14.70 20.56 1.09
C LEU A 22 15.76 20.92 0.03
N ALA A 23 16.66 21.85 0.33
CA ALA A 23 17.76 22.22 -0.57
C ALA A 23 18.63 21.01 -0.91
N ARG A 24 19.01 20.20 0.08
CA ARG A 24 19.75 18.94 -0.13
C ARG A 24 18.98 17.91 -0.95
N LEU A 25 17.65 17.84 -0.74
CA LEU A 25 16.79 16.89 -1.49
C LEU A 25 16.72 17.25 -2.97
N VAL A 26 16.63 18.53 -3.32
CA VAL A 26 16.48 18.98 -4.71
C VAL A 26 17.80 19.19 -5.42
N ASP A 27 18.92 19.24 -4.69
CA ASP A 27 20.24 19.39 -5.26
C ASP A 27 20.60 18.20 -6.15
N GLY A 28 20.99 18.48 -7.38
CA GLY A 28 21.35 17.48 -8.38
C GLY A 28 20.17 16.73 -9.03
N LEU A 29 18.92 17.07 -8.74
CA LEU A 29 17.78 16.49 -9.44
C LEU A 29 17.61 17.10 -10.82
N ASP A 30 17.27 16.23 -11.80
CA ASP A 30 16.91 16.67 -13.14
C ASP A 30 15.52 17.36 -13.17
N PRO A 31 15.17 18.07 -14.27
CA PRO A 31 13.88 18.79 -14.36
C PRO A 31 12.65 17.91 -14.20
N ALA A 32 12.68 16.64 -14.62
CA ALA A 32 11.56 15.72 -14.50
C ALA A 32 11.36 15.27 -13.02
N ALA A 33 12.45 15.00 -12.32
CA ALA A 33 12.43 14.69 -10.90
C ALA A 33 11.96 15.89 -10.06
N LEU A 34 12.37 17.11 -10.40
CA LEU A 34 11.88 18.33 -9.76
C LEU A 34 10.37 18.55 -9.97
N GLN A 35 9.87 18.27 -11.17
CA GLN A 35 8.44 18.33 -11.48
C GLN A 35 7.66 17.30 -10.68
N TRP A 36 8.18 16.07 -10.55
CA TRP A 36 7.59 15.04 -9.73
C TRP A 36 7.51 15.43 -8.24
N VAL A 37 8.59 15.94 -7.65
CA VAL A 37 8.64 16.43 -6.26
C VAL A 37 7.61 17.55 -6.05
N SER A 38 7.50 18.49 -6.98
CA SER A 38 6.51 19.58 -6.94
C SER A 38 5.08 19.04 -6.94
N GLY A 39 4.76 18.08 -7.83
CA GLY A 39 3.45 17.44 -7.90
C GLY A 39 3.10 16.67 -6.64
N PHE A 40 4.07 15.92 -6.08
CA PHE A 40 3.91 15.21 -4.82
C PHE A 40 3.62 16.16 -3.65
N ALA A 41 4.39 17.25 -3.53
CA ALA A 41 4.17 18.25 -2.49
C ALA A 41 2.80 18.93 -2.60
N ALA A 42 2.36 19.24 -3.83
CA ALA A 42 1.03 19.79 -4.08
C ALA A 42 -0.09 18.79 -3.70
N GLY A 43 0.07 17.51 -3.98
CA GLY A 43 -0.87 16.46 -3.58
C GLY A 43 -1.01 16.36 -2.06
N VAL A 44 0.10 16.32 -1.34
CA VAL A 44 0.12 16.30 0.13
C VAL A 44 -0.52 17.55 0.72
N ALA A 45 -0.26 18.72 0.14
CA ALA A 45 -0.88 19.99 0.57
C ALA A 45 -2.40 19.97 0.37
N HIS A 46 -2.87 19.42 -0.77
CA HIS A 46 -4.28 19.30 -1.07
C HIS A 46 -5.01 18.37 -0.07
N GLU A 47 -4.45 17.20 0.22
CA GLU A 47 -5.01 16.29 1.23
C GLU A 47 -5.08 16.92 2.62
N ARG A 48 -4.03 17.60 3.05
CA ARG A 48 -4.00 18.30 4.35
C ARG A 48 -5.00 19.45 4.39
N ALA A 49 -5.23 20.16 3.29
CA ALA A 49 -6.25 21.22 3.21
C ALA A 49 -7.68 20.65 3.28
N GLN A 50 -7.91 19.45 2.78
CA GLN A 50 -9.21 18.78 2.88
C GLN A 50 -9.47 18.19 4.28
N THR A 51 -8.46 17.63 4.94
CA THR A 51 -8.57 17.14 6.32
C THR A 51 -8.69 18.28 7.34
N GLY A 52 -8.20 19.48 7.03
CA GLY A 52 -8.33 20.70 7.87
C GLY A 52 -9.70 21.40 7.81
N ARG A 53 -10.61 20.99 6.93
CA ARG A 53 -11.91 21.65 6.70
C ARG A 53 -13.11 21.06 7.45
N GLY A 54 -12.88 20.17 8.41
CA GLY A 54 -13.98 19.44 9.02
C GLY A 54 -13.84 19.05 10.47
N ALA A 55 -13.36 19.93 11.35
CA ALA A 55 -13.40 19.62 12.77
C ALA A 55 -13.91 20.80 13.63
N THR A 56 -15.16 21.19 13.44
CA THR A 56 -15.98 21.62 14.58
C THR A 56 -16.54 20.35 15.20
N LEU A 57 -15.96 19.96 16.33
CA LEU A 57 -16.48 18.88 17.15
C LEU A 57 -17.84 19.32 17.77
N PRO A 58 -18.97 18.71 17.43
CA PRO A 58 -20.12 18.74 18.33
C PRO A 58 -19.80 17.84 19.53
N ALA A 59 -20.14 18.37 20.72
CA ALA A 59 -19.97 17.69 22.00
C ALA A 59 -20.46 16.24 21.96
N ALA A 60 -19.64 15.39 22.51
CA ALA A 60 -19.90 14.08 23.10
C ALA A 60 -21.32 13.50 22.91
N VAL A 61 -21.52 12.74 21.87
CA VAL A 61 -22.40 11.58 21.92
C VAL A 61 -21.49 10.40 22.25
N ALA A 62 -21.68 9.81 23.41
CA ALA A 62 -20.96 8.62 23.83
C ALA A 62 -21.11 7.54 22.76
N ALA A 63 -20.07 7.34 21.97
CA ALA A 63 -20.00 6.18 21.13
C ALA A 63 -20.02 4.94 22.02
N PRO A 64 -20.78 3.89 21.67
CA PRO A 64 -20.71 2.62 22.40
C PRO A 64 -19.24 2.20 22.39
N ALA A 65 -18.73 1.85 23.57
CA ALA A 65 -17.35 1.45 23.79
C ALA A 65 -16.91 0.50 22.66
N ALA A 66 -16.12 1.03 21.73
CA ALA A 66 -15.44 0.20 20.76
C ALA A 66 -14.63 -0.80 21.58
N ARG A 67 -15.00 -2.08 21.51
CA ARG A 67 -14.13 -3.16 21.97
C ARG A 67 -12.75 -2.80 21.45
N ALA A 68 -11.77 -2.75 22.35
CA ALA A 68 -10.37 -2.59 21.99
C ALA A 68 -10.04 -3.70 20.98
N GLU A 69 -10.18 -3.39 19.70
CA GLU A 69 -9.75 -4.29 18.65
C GLU A 69 -8.26 -4.42 18.81
N ALA A 70 -7.79 -5.65 18.89
CA ALA A 70 -6.36 -5.94 18.86
C ALA A 70 -5.73 -5.16 17.71
N PRO A 71 -4.53 -4.58 17.89
CA PRO A 71 -3.91 -3.72 16.88
C PRO A 71 -3.96 -4.40 15.52
N ALA A 72 -4.45 -3.67 14.51
CA ALA A 72 -4.63 -4.22 13.17
C ALA A 72 -3.31 -4.81 12.70
N ARG A 73 -3.28 -6.13 12.48
CA ARG A 73 -2.12 -6.83 12.01
C ARG A 73 -2.10 -6.82 10.48
N LEU A 74 -0.96 -6.42 9.91
CA LEU A 74 -0.70 -6.54 8.49
C LEU A 74 -0.10 -7.92 8.20
N ALA A 75 -0.75 -8.70 7.37
CA ALA A 75 -0.16 -9.89 6.78
C ALA A 75 0.52 -9.51 5.45
N VAL A 76 1.78 -9.89 5.29
CA VAL A 76 2.53 -9.77 4.03
C VAL A 76 2.84 -11.17 3.54
N VAL A 77 2.23 -11.57 2.43
CA VAL A 77 2.42 -12.89 1.82
C VAL A 77 3.19 -12.73 0.53
N TYR A 78 4.25 -13.52 0.34
CA TYR A 78 5.05 -13.45 -0.90
C TYR A 78 5.18 -14.80 -1.57
N GLY A 79 5.20 -14.78 -2.92
CA GLY A 79 5.64 -15.87 -3.78
C GLY A 79 6.86 -15.44 -4.59
N SER A 80 7.96 -16.17 -4.51
CA SER A 80 9.21 -15.76 -5.11
C SER A 80 10.14 -16.92 -5.46
N GLN A 81 10.49 -17.06 -6.74
CA GLN A 81 11.43 -18.08 -7.20
C GLN A 81 12.89 -17.67 -6.97
N THR A 82 13.23 -16.40 -7.25
CA THR A 82 14.61 -15.88 -7.22
C THR A 82 14.96 -15.10 -5.95
N GLY A 83 14.02 -14.98 -5.02
CA GLY A 83 14.18 -14.23 -3.78
C GLY A 83 13.93 -12.71 -3.89
N ASN A 84 13.67 -12.17 -5.08
CA ASN A 84 13.38 -10.74 -5.25
C ASN A 84 12.08 -10.35 -4.51
N GLY A 85 11.00 -11.10 -4.69
CA GLY A 85 9.73 -10.90 -4.01
C GLY A 85 9.88 -11.01 -2.48
N LYS A 86 10.66 -11.99 -2.00
CA LYS A 86 10.97 -12.15 -0.58
C LYS A 86 11.61 -10.88 0.00
N ARG A 87 12.70 -10.41 -0.62
CA ARG A 87 13.42 -9.20 -0.15
C ARG A 87 12.51 -7.97 -0.10
N LEU A 88 11.63 -7.84 -1.08
CA LEU A 88 10.68 -6.73 -1.13
C LEU A 88 9.62 -6.84 -0.04
N ALA A 89 9.06 -8.03 0.18
CA ALA A 89 8.12 -8.29 1.25
C ALA A 89 8.72 -8.02 2.64
N GLU A 90 9.97 -8.43 2.87
CA GLU A 90 10.69 -8.16 4.12
C GLU A 90 10.96 -6.65 4.31
N ARG A 91 11.32 -5.91 3.24
CA ARG A 91 11.47 -4.44 3.32
C ARG A 91 10.16 -3.76 3.68
N LEU A 92 9.07 -4.16 3.04
CA LEU A 92 7.74 -3.63 3.31
C LEU A 92 7.30 -3.94 4.75
N GLY A 93 7.55 -5.16 5.21
CA GLY A 93 7.30 -5.56 6.60
C GLY A 93 8.02 -4.66 7.60
N ARG A 94 9.33 -4.46 7.43
CA ARG A 94 10.12 -3.56 8.31
C ARG A 94 9.62 -2.11 8.27
N ALA A 95 9.24 -1.61 7.10
CA ALA A 95 8.69 -0.26 6.98
C ALA A 95 7.35 -0.12 7.71
N ALA A 96 6.48 -1.12 7.61
CA ALA A 96 5.20 -1.13 8.31
C ALA A 96 5.36 -1.28 9.83
N GLU A 97 6.33 -2.08 10.30
CA GLU A 97 6.69 -2.18 11.73
C GLU A 97 7.21 -0.83 12.26
N ALA A 98 8.07 -0.15 11.50
CA ALA A 98 8.56 1.19 11.85
C ALA A 98 7.42 2.23 11.90
N ALA A 99 6.34 2.02 11.14
CA ALA A 99 5.11 2.82 11.20
C ALA A 99 4.14 2.40 12.33
N GLY A 100 4.52 1.44 13.18
CA GLY A 100 3.75 1.03 14.35
C GLY A 100 2.70 -0.06 14.11
N LEU A 101 2.72 -0.72 12.94
CA LEU A 101 1.84 -1.85 12.66
C LEU A 101 2.43 -3.16 13.22
N ALA A 102 1.57 -4.05 13.70
CA ALA A 102 1.96 -5.44 13.93
C ALA A 102 2.02 -6.16 12.58
N VAL A 103 3.17 -6.73 12.21
CA VAL A 103 3.38 -7.32 10.89
C VAL A 103 3.70 -8.81 10.97
N ARG A 104 3.19 -9.59 10.02
CA ARG A 104 3.61 -10.97 9.78
C ARG A 104 4.00 -11.12 8.31
N VAL A 105 5.26 -11.40 8.06
CA VAL A 105 5.76 -11.73 6.70
C VAL A 105 5.86 -13.25 6.57
N SER A 106 5.32 -13.80 5.49
CA SER A 106 5.31 -15.26 5.25
C SER A 106 5.43 -15.57 3.76
N ALA A 107 6.15 -16.64 3.43
CA ALA A 107 6.05 -17.23 2.09
C ALA A 107 4.64 -17.80 1.86
N ALA A 108 4.15 -17.74 0.64
CA ALA A 108 2.81 -18.23 0.27
C ALA A 108 2.61 -19.71 0.62
N GLY A 109 3.63 -20.55 0.42
CA GLY A 109 3.61 -21.97 0.78
C GLY A 109 3.62 -22.26 2.28
N ALA A 110 4.09 -21.30 3.10
CA ALA A 110 4.11 -21.41 4.56
C ALA A 110 2.94 -20.66 5.23
N TYR A 111 2.18 -19.91 4.46
CA TYR A 111 1.06 -19.13 4.99
C TYR A 111 -0.11 -20.05 5.38
N PRO A 112 -0.62 -19.98 6.63
CA PRO A 112 -1.75 -20.80 7.05
C PRO A 112 -3.04 -20.30 6.40
N LEU A 113 -3.48 -20.96 5.34
CA LEU A 113 -4.62 -20.56 4.48
C LEU A 113 -5.92 -20.29 5.27
N LYS A 114 -6.14 -21.02 6.38
CA LYS A 114 -7.28 -20.80 7.29
C LYS A 114 -7.29 -19.44 7.99
N ASP A 115 -6.13 -18.78 8.07
CA ASP A 115 -6.03 -17.47 8.71
C ASP A 115 -6.48 -16.34 7.79
N LEU A 116 -6.58 -16.58 6.48
CA LEU A 116 -6.99 -15.56 5.51
C LEU A 116 -8.35 -14.92 5.86
N ALA A 117 -9.30 -15.72 6.35
CA ALA A 117 -10.62 -15.22 6.79
C ALA A 117 -10.56 -14.27 8.00
N LYS A 118 -9.45 -14.26 8.74
CA LYS A 118 -9.26 -13.47 9.97
C LYS A 118 -8.45 -12.20 9.70
N GLU A 119 -7.81 -12.11 8.56
CA GLU A 119 -6.98 -10.95 8.22
C GLU A 119 -7.85 -9.73 7.92
N ARG A 120 -7.38 -8.58 8.34
CA ARG A 120 -7.99 -7.28 8.03
C ARG A 120 -7.20 -6.50 7.01
N LEU A 121 -5.88 -6.69 7.01
CA LEU A 121 -4.95 -6.05 6.09
C LEU A 121 -4.02 -7.11 5.50
N LEU A 122 -3.94 -7.17 4.18
CA LEU A 122 -3.10 -8.11 3.45
C LEU A 122 -2.34 -7.38 2.34
N VAL A 123 -1.04 -7.59 2.28
CA VAL A 123 -0.26 -7.28 1.09
C VAL A 123 0.28 -8.57 0.50
N VAL A 124 0.06 -8.77 -0.78
CA VAL A 124 0.61 -9.90 -1.53
C VAL A 124 1.72 -9.39 -2.46
N VAL A 125 2.91 -9.93 -2.30
CA VAL A 125 4.05 -9.68 -3.20
C VAL A 125 4.25 -10.93 -4.04
N MET A 126 3.86 -10.88 -5.33
CA MET A 126 3.78 -12.08 -6.16
C MET A 126 4.61 -11.95 -7.42
N SER A 127 5.59 -12.83 -7.57
CA SER A 127 6.38 -12.94 -8.81
C SER A 127 5.64 -13.80 -9.84
N THR A 128 5.88 -13.47 -11.12
CA THR A 128 5.50 -14.32 -12.24
C THR A 128 6.76 -14.97 -12.78
N HIS A 129 6.72 -16.27 -13.04
CA HIS A 129 7.82 -17.06 -13.57
C HIS A 129 7.48 -17.56 -15.00
N GLY A 130 8.47 -17.62 -15.89
CA GLY A 130 8.28 -18.10 -17.25
C GLY A 130 7.11 -17.43 -17.96
N ASP A 131 6.30 -18.21 -18.65
CA ASP A 131 5.17 -17.76 -19.46
C ASP A 131 3.89 -17.44 -18.66
N GLY A 132 4.02 -17.01 -17.42
CA GLY A 132 2.89 -16.60 -16.58
C GLY A 132 2.64 -17.51 -15.39
N ASP A 133 3.55 -18.44 -15.10
CA ASP A 133 3.39 -19.40 -14.01
C ASP A 133 3.66 -18.76 -12.64
N PRO A 134 2.95 -19.20 -11.59
CA PRO A 134 3.28 -18.83 -10.23
C PRO A 134 4.59 -19.49 -9.77
N PRO A 135 5.33 -18.86 -8.84
CA PRO A 135 6.40 -19.53 -8.12
C PRO A 135 5.91 -20.82 -7.46
N ASP A 136 6.77 -21.83 -7.36
CA ASP A 136 6.39 -23.13 -6.82
C ASP A 136 5.81 -23.05 -5.41
N ASP A 137 6.35 -22.17 -4.58
CA ASP A 137 5.87 -21.91 -3.22
C ASP A 137 4.51 -21.22 -3.16
N ALA A 138 4.02 -20.64 -4.27
CA ALA A 138 2.74 -19.94 -4.34
C ALA A 138 1.60 -20.77 -4.92
N ARG A 139 1.86 -21.90 -5.56
CA ARG A 139 0.83 -22.71 -6.24
C ARG A 139 -0.34 -23.08 -5.32
N GLY A 140 -0.05 -23.60 -4.14
CA GLY A 140 -1.09 -24.00 -3.18
C GLY A 140 -1.93 -22.81 -2.68
N PHE A 141 -1.33 -21.63 -2.56
CA PHE A 141 -2.07 -20.40 -2.22
C PHE A 141 -3.04 -19.99 -3.33
N LEU A 142 -2.61 -20.00 -4.59
CA LEU A 142 -3.48 -19.69 -5.75
C LEU A 142 -4.60 -20.71 -5.91
N GLU A 143 -4.28 -22.00 -5.80
CA GLU A 143 -5.27 -23.08 -5.86
C GLU A 143 -6.33 -22.94 -4.77
N PHE A 144 -5.91 -22.56 -3.56
CA PHE A 144 -6.85 -22.29 -2.48
C PHE A 144 -7.77 -21.11 -2.79
N LEU A 145 -7.24 -19.97 -3.28
CA LEU A 145 -8.03 -18.81 -3.66
C LEU A 145 -9.03 -19.12 -4.78
N ALA A 146 -8.71 -20.07 -5.67
CA ALA A 146 -9.58 -20.51 -6.75
C ALA A 146 -10.60 -21.60 -6.32
N SER A 147 -10.41 -22.20 -5.15
CA SER A 147 -11.22 -23.32 -4.69
C SER A 147 -12.52 -22.87 -4.04
N ARG A 148 -13.50 -23.80 -3.96
CA ARG A 148 -14.74 -23.59 -3.20
C ARG A 148 -14.54 -23.47 -1.69
N ARG A 149 -13.35 -23.76 -1.19
CA ARG A 149 -12.98 -23.64 0.24
C ARG A 149 -12.49 -22.25 0.59
N ALA A 150 -12.24 -21.39 -0.39
CA ALA A 150 -11.87 -20.00 -0.14
C ALA A 150 -13.00 -19.28 0.58
N PRO A 151 -12.73 -18.61 1.70
CA PRO A 151 -13.75 -17.91 2.46
C PRO A 151 -14.15 -16.60 1.75
N LYS A 152 -15.31 -16.06 2.07
CA LYS A 152 -15.62 -14.67 1.76
C LYS A 152 -14.72 -13.74 2.57
N LEU A 153 -14.23 -12.67 1.94
CA LEU A 153 -13.22 -11.77 2.47
C LEU A 153 -13.70 -10.31 2.59
N GLU A 154 -15.00 -10.13 2.85
CA GLU A 154 -15.66 -8.80 2.90
C GLU A 154 -15.02 -7.82 3.89
N GLN A 155 -14.29 -8.32 4.90
CA GLN A 155 -13.61 -7.52 5.90
C GLN A 155 -12.13 -7.29 5.60
N LEU A 156 -11.60 -7.90 4.55
CA LEU A 156 -10.20 -7.81 4.16
C LEU A 156 -9.98 -6.61 3.26
N ALA A 157 -9.04 -5.76 3.63
CA ALA A 157 -8.47 -4.76 2.73
C ALA A 157 -7.11 -5.27 2.24
N TYR A 158 -6.86 -5.20 0.94
CA TYR A 158 -5.65 -5.79 0.36
C TYR A 158 -5.01 -4.92 -0.72
N SER A 159 -3.75 -5.22 -0.97
CA SER A 159 -2.96 -4.71 -2.09
C SER A 159 -2.12 -5.83 -2.69
N VAL A 160 -1.92 -5.82 -4.00
CA VAL A 160 -1.06 -6.77 -4.71
C VAL A 160 0.09 -6.04 -5.39
N LEU A 161 1.31 -6.42 -5.05
CA LEU A 161 2.52 -5.99 -5.73
C LEU A 161 2.99 -7.12 -6.62
N ALA A 162 2.68 -7.01 -7.90
CA ALA A 162 3.04 -7.99 -8.92
C ALA A 162 4.44 -7.71 -9.47
N LEU A 163 5.25 -8.75 -9.56
CA LEU A 163 6.58 -8.71 -10.15
C LEU A 163 6.62 -9.61 -11.40
N GLY A 164 7.29 -9.14 -12.42
CA GLY A 164 7.44 -9.86 -13.67
C GLY A 164 8.49 -9.19 -14.56
N ASP A 165 8.79 -9.83 -15.66
CA ASP A 165 9.64 -9.28 -16.72
C ASP A 165 8.73 -8.82 -17.87
N SER A 166 8.81 -7.54 -18.21
CA SER A 166 7.98 -6.92 -19.25
C SER A 166 8.29 -7.41 -20.67
N SER A 167 9.35 -8.17 -20.87
CA SER A 167 9.65 -8.82 -22.16
C SER A 167 8.75 -10.02 -22.45
N TYR A 168 8.06 -10.54 -21.45
CA TYR A 168 7.15 -11.69 -21.61
C TYR A 168 5.70 -11.24 -21.85
N PRO A 169 4.95 -11.95 -22.74
CA PRO A 169 3.56 -11.60 -23.05
C PRO A 169 2.63 -11.61 -21.81
N LYS A 170 2.90 -12.50 -20.85
CA LYS A 170 2.14 -12.62 -19.61
C LYS A 170 2.81 -11.89 -18.42
N PHE A 171 3.23 -10.67 -18.69
CA PHE A 171 3.82 -9.80 -17.67
C PHE A 171 2.92 -9.68 -16.43
N CYS A 172 3.47 -9.97 -15.25
CA CYS A 172 2.80 -9.89 -13.95
C CYS A 172 1.50 -10.72 -13.83
N GLU A 173 1.31 -11.75 -14.66
CA GLU A 173 0.08 -12.54 -14.75
C GLU A 173 -0.33 -13.14 -13.41
N THR A 174 0.61 -13.74 -12.68
CA THR A 174 0.31 -14.38 -11.39
C THR A 174 -0.25 -13.38 -10.38
N GLY A 175 0.33 -12.16 -10.33
CA GLY A 175 -0.17 -11.10 -9.45
C GLY A 175 -1.57 -10.64 -9.85
N ARG A 176 -1.84 -10.51 -11.15
CA ARG A 176 -3.16 -10.18 -11.69
C ARG A 176 -4.21 -11.23 -11.30
N VAL A 177 -3.88 -12.51 -11.43
CA VAL A 177 -4.77 -13.61 -11.02
C VAL A 177 -5.06 -13.56 -9.52
N VAL A 178 -4.06 -13.31 -8.67
CA VAL A 178 -4.28 -13.15 -7.22
C VAL A 178 -5.22 -11.99 -6.94
N ASP A 179 -5.01 -10.84 -7.57
CA ASP A 179 -5.84 -9.65 -7.39
C ASP A 179 -7.30 -9.92 -7.77
N GLU A 180 -7.53 -10.53 -8.94
CA GLU A 180 -8.87 -10.90 -9.41
C GLU A 180 -9.58 -11.87 -8.45
N ARG A 181 -8.85 -12.85 -7.90
CA ARG A 181 -9.42 -13.83 -6.96
C ARG A 181 -9.78 -13.20 -5.63
N LEU A 182 -8.93 -12.35 -5.07
CA LEU A 182 -9.23 -11.65 -3.82
C LEU A 182 -10.44 -10.73 -3.98
N ALA A 183 -10.53 -10.00 -5.09
CA ALA A 183 -11.68 -9.16 -5.41
C ALA A 183 -12.97 -10.00 -5.55
N ALA A 184 -12.92 -11.15 -6.26
CA ALA A 184 -14.05 -12.05 -6.42
C ALA A 184 -14.54 -12.66 -5.10
N LEU A 185 -13.66 -12.79 -4.11
CA LEU A 185 -14.00 -13.24 -2.76
C LEU A 185 -14.58 -12.10 -1.88
N GLY A 186 -14.72 -10.89 -2.41
CA GLY A 186 -15.33 -9.74 -1.73
C GLY A 186 -14.33 -8.85 -0.99
N ALA A 187 -13.03 -9.08 -1.13
CA ALA A 187 -12.02 -8.23 -0.49
C ALA A 187 -11.94 -6.84 -1.15
N ARG A 188 -11.67 -5.83 -0.35
CA ARG A 188 -11.55 -4.44 -0.80
C ARG A 188 -10.11 -4.14 -1.22
N ARG A 189 -9.93 -3.84 -2.51
CA ARG A 189 -8.63 -3.38 -3.03
C ARG A 189 -8.29 -2.00 -2.47
N LEU A 190 -7.04 -1.80 -2.05
CA LEU A 190 -6.53 -0.51 -1.56
C LEU A 190 -5.84 0.28 -2.68
N VAL A 191 -5.07 -0.39 -3.50
CA VAL A 191 -4.34 0.16 -4.66
C VAL A 191 -4.30 -0.90 -5.73
#